data_aa3954bf1c12f07121ef04f57cac7112
#
_entry.id   aa3954bf1c12f07121ef04f57cac7112
#
_cell.length_a   1.000
_cell.length_b   1.000
_cell.length_c   1.000
_cell.angle_alpha   90.00
_cell.angle_beta   90.00
_cell.angle_gamma   90.00
#
_symmetry.space_group_name_H-M   'P 1'
#
loop_
_entity.id
_entity.type
_entity.pdbx_description
1 polymer ?
#
loop_
_entity_poly.entity_id
_entity_poly.type
_entity_poly.pdbx_seq_one_letter_code
_entity_poly.pdbx_strand_id
1 'polypeptide(L)'
;EMKEFTILIDGISKSFAATGVRVGWAMGPAAVMAKMRSINSHVGAWAPMAEQHAVAGYFKNETAVKKWFIHFKNEIAFRLDAIYAGIKKMAESGLPIDAIPPQAAIYLTIQINLVGRQTAKGILLKTQEDVTAYILNEARLAIVPFYAFGASKKSIWYRLSVGCCKKEEINEMLQMLKTALEKTSKVEALA
;
A
#
# COMPACT_ATOMS: atom_id res chain seq x y z
N GLU A 1 -23.08 -10.19 -19.62
CA GLU A 1 -23.36 -11.63 -19.49
C GLU A 1 -23.02 -12.16 -18.10
N MET A 2 -21.95 -11.68 -17.43
CA MET A 2 -21.61 -12.03 -16.04
C MET A 2 -22.36 -11.21 -14.99
N LYS A 3 -23.13 -10.20 -15.36
CA LYS A 3 -23.79 -9.26 -14.44
C LYS A 3 -24.69 -9.96 -13.42
N GLU A 4 -25.42 -10.98 -13.83
CA GLU A 4 -26.32 -11.76 -12.97
C GLU A 4 -25.60 -12.66 -11.96
N PHE A 5 -24.28 -12.85 -12.13
CA PHE A 5 -23.43 -13.68 -11.28
C PHE A 5 -22.36 -12.85 -10.54
N THR A 6 -22.40 -11.52 -10.66
CA THR A 6 -21.35 -10.65 -10.13
C THR A 6 -21.92 -9.68 -9.09
N ILE A 7 -21.29 -9.60 -7.93
CA ILE A 7 -21.49 -8.53 -6.96
C ILE A 7 -20.26 -7.64 -6.99
N LEU A 8 -20.44 -6.39 -7.43
CA LEU A 8 -19.40 -5.37 -7.38
C LEU A 8 -19.53 -4.60 -6.09
N ILE A 9 -18.44 -4.51 -5.33
CA ILE A 9 -18.33 -3.72 -4.10
C ILE A 9 -17.23 -2.68 -4.32
N ASP A 10 -17.54 -1.41 -4.12
CA ASP A 10 -16.59 -0.31 -4.30
C ASP A 10 -16.91 0.83 -3.32
N GLY A 11 -16.06 1.87 -3.31
CA GLY A 11 -16.24 3.02 -2.43
C GLY A 11 -15.23 4.12 -2.70
N ILE A 12 -15.48 5.29 -2.12
CA ILE A 12 -14.67 6.48 -2.37
C ILE A 12 -13.36 6.53 -1.59
N SER A 13 -13.16 5.61 -0.64
CA SER A 13 -12.05 5.67 0.32
C SER A 13 -10.68 5.76 -0.35
N LYS A 14 -10.45 5.00 -1.42
CA LYS A 14 -9.15 4.95 -2.13
C LYS A 14 -9.17 5.78 -3.41
N SER A 15 -10.19 5.57 -4.25
CA SER A 15 -10.31 6.24 -5.56
C SER A 15 -10.41 7.77 -5.46
N PHE A 16 -10.92 8.29 -4.35
CA PHE A 16 -11.06 9.72 -4.11
C PHE A 16 -10.25 10.23 -2.91
N ALA A 17 -9.32 9.41 -2.38
CA ALA A 17 -8.54 9.73 -1.18
C ALA A 17 -9.43 10.18 0.01
N ALA A 18 -10.64 9.64 0.11
CA ALA A 18 -11.71 10.08 1.00
C ALA A 18 -12.04 9.04 2.08
N THR A 19 -11.03 8.49 2.74
CA THR A 19 -11.19 7.44 3.76
C THR A 19 -12.07 7.85 4.93
N GLY A 20 -12.08 9.13 5.30
CA GLY A 20 -12.88 9.68 6.40
C GLY A 20 -14.36 9.85 6.09
N VAL A 21 -14.77 9.89 4.82
CA VAL A 21 -16.16 10.11 4.40
C VAL A 21 -17.04 8.88 4.65
N ARG A 22 -16.48 7.68 4.69
CA ARG A 22 -17.16 6.42 5.04
C ARG A 22 -18.33 6.03 4.13
N VAL A 23 -18.21 6.23 2.81
CA VAL A 23 -19.22 5.85 1.82
C VAL A 23 -18.66 4.79 0.87
N GLY A 24 -19.42 3.72 0.71
CA GLY A 24 -19.22 2.67 -0.27
C GLY A 24 -20.56 2.18 -0.81
N TRP A 25 -20.53 1.36 -1.82
CA TRP A 25 -21.73 0.81 -2.45
C TRP A 25 -21.49 -0.62 -2.94
N ALA A 26 -22.60 -1.33 -3.11
CA ALA A 26 -22.63 -2.62 -3.77
C ALA A 26 -23.62 -2.59 -4.93
N MET A 27 -23.29 -3.27 -6.02
CA MET A 27 -24.15 -3.45 -7.19
C MET A 27 -24.13 -4.92 -7.59
N GLY A 28 -25.31 -5.46 -7.95
CA GLY A 28 -25.42 -6.86 -8.33
C GLY A 28 -26.87 -7.29 -8.54
N PRO A 29 -27.17 -8.59 -8.58
CA PRO A 29 -28.51 -9.11 -8.75
C PRO A 29 -29.48 -8.55 -7.72
N ALA A 30 -30.66 -8.12 -8.16
CA ALA A 30 -31.62 -7.40 -7.33
C ALA A 30 -32.02 -8.15 -6.05
N ALA A 31 -32.22 -9.46 -6.13
CA ALA A 31 -32.55 -10.29 -4.97
C ALA A 31 -31.45 -10.28 -3.89
N VAL A 32 -30.19 -10.32 -4.30
CA VAL A 32 -29.02 -10.26 -3.39
C VAL A 32 -28.93 -8.86 -2.77
N MET A 33 -29.06 -7.81 -3.59
CA MET A 33 -29.01 -6.42 -3.10
C MET A 33 -30.14 -6.13 -2.08
N ALA A 34 -31.33 -6.68 -2.29
CA ALA A 34 -32.43 -6.56 -1.34
C ALA A 34 -32.10 -7.20 0.01
N LYS A 35 -31.49 -8.39 0.01
CA LYS A 35 -31.06 -9.06 1.26
C LYS A 35 -29.92 -8.30 1.94
N MET A 36 -28.92 -7.84 1.21
CA MET A 36 -27.83 -7.03 1.78
C MET A 36 -28.36 -5.76 2.44
N ARG A 37 -29.30 -5.05 1.79
CA ARG A 37 -29.93 -3.87 2.37
C ARG A 37 -30.70 -4.21 3.67
N SER A 38 -31.43 -5.30 3.69
CA SER A 38 -32.16 -5.76 4.87
C SER A 38 -31.19 -6.05 6.04
N ILE A 39 -30.11 -6.80 5.79
CA ILE A 39 -29.09 -7.11 6.79
C ILE A 39 -28.45 -5.83 7.32
N ASN A 40 -27.99 -4.91 6.44
CA ASN A 40 -27.41 -3.65 6.85
C ASN A 40 -28.34 -2.83 7.75
N SER A 41 -29.65 -2.82 7.44
CA SER A 41 -30.65 -2.15 8.28
C SER A 41 -30.75 -2.75 9.68
N HIS A 42 -30.65 -4.08 9.82
CA HIS A 42 -30.73 -4.76 11.11
C HIS A 42 -29.47 -4.58 11.95
N VAL A 43 -28.28 -4.58 11.33
CA VAL A 43 -27.00 -4.41 12.05
C VAL A 43 -26.61 -2.94 12.24
N GLY A 44 -27.37 -1.99 11.67
CA GLY A 44 -27.06 -0.57 11.76
C GLY A 44 -25.78 -0.15 11.01
N ALA A 45 -25.39 -0.89 9.96
CA ALA A 45 -24.13 -0.71 9.25
C ALA A 45 -24.33 0.03 7.90
N TRP A 46 -24.93 1.20 7.91
CA TRP A 46 -25.06 2.05 6.74
C TRP A 46 -24.15 3.27 6.80
N ALA A 47 -23.82 3.80 5.62
CA ALA A 47 -23.09 5.06 5.52
C ALA A 47 -23.97 6.24 6.01
N PRO A 48 -23.39 7.30 6.59
CA PRO A 48 -24.14 8.47 7.02
C PRO A 48 -24.89 9.12 5.85
N MET A 49 -26.10 9.59 6.10
CA MET A 49 -27.03 10.09 5.04
C MET A 49 -26.47 11.32 4.35
N ALA A 50 -25.89 12.27 5.08
CA ALA A 50 -25.36 13.50 4.53
C ALA A 50 -24.21 13.21 3.53
N GLU A 51 -23.31 12.32 3.88
CA GLU A 51 -22.19 11.90 3.06
C GLU A 51 -22.66 11.12 1.81
N GLN A 52 -23.69 10.29 1.93
CA GLN A 52 -24.29 9.63 0.76
C GLN A 52 -24.82 10.66 -0.25
N HIS A 53 -25.55 11.68 0.21
CA HIS A 53 -26.06 12.76 -0.64
C HIS A 53 -24.95 13.60 -1.24
N ALA A 54 -23.91 13.93 -0.48
CA ALA A 54 -22.74 14.67 -0.96
C ALA A 54 -22.01 13.91 -2.06
N VAL A 55 -21.74 12.61 -1.86
CA VAL A 55 -21.10 11.75 -2.87
C VAL A 55 -21.97 11.60 -4.12
N ALA A 56 -23.27 11.37 -3.96
CA ALA A 56 -24.19 11.28 -5.09
C ALA A 56 -24.27 12.61 -5.88
N GLY A 57 -24.26 13.75 -5.18
CA GLY A 57 -24.21 15.07 -5.81
C GLY A 57 -22.92 15.31 -6.57
N TYR A 58 -21.78 14.96 -5.98
CA TYR A 58 -20.46 15.07 -6.62
C TYR A 58 -20.36 14.23 -7.90
N PHE A 59 -20.86 13.00 -7.88
CA PHE A 59 -20.81 12.09 -9.04
C PHE A 59 -21.67 12.56 -10.24
N LYS A 60 -22.63 13.43 -10.04
CA LYS A 60 -23.37 14.09 -11.13
C LYS A 60 -22.50 15.07 -11.93
N ASN A 61 -21.41 15.55 -11.34
CA ASN A 61 -20.46 16.44 -12.01
C ASN A 61 -19.35 15.62 -12.68
N GLU A 62 -19.66 15.02 -13.84
CA GLU A 62 -18.70 14.17 -14.56
C GLU A 62 -17.37 14.88 -14.88
N THR A 63 -17.42 16.18 -15.17
CA THR A 63 -16.22 16.96 -15.48
C THR A 63 -15.28 17.04 -14.27
N ALA A 64 -15.83 17.30 -13.08
CA ALA A 64 -15.04 17.34 -11.85
C ALA A 64 -14.47 15.96 -11.51
N VAL A 65 -15.26 14.88 -11.67
CA VAL A 65 -14.82 13.51 -11.45
C VAL A 65 -13.68 13.12 -12.40
N LYS A 66 -13.81 13.42 -13.71
CA LYS A 66 -12.76 13.16 -14.71
C LYS A 66 -11.48 13.92 -14.39
N LYS A 67 -11.60 15.22 -14.06
CA LYS A 67 -10.45 16.06 -13.67
C LYS A 67 -9.74 15.52 -12.43
N TRP A 68 -10.49 15.09 -11.42
CA TRP A 68 -9.93 14.44 -10.22
C TRP A 68 -9.13 13.20 -10.58
N PHE A 69 -9.71 12.27 -11.35
CA PHE A 69 -9.01 11.01 -11.68
C PHE A 69 -7.73 11.22 -12.49
N ILE A 70 -7.73 12.16 -13.44
CA ILE A 70 -6.50 12.49 -14.19
C ILE A 70 -5.42 12.98 -13.23
N HIS A 71 -5.76 13.97 -12.40
CA HIS A 71 -4.80 14.53 -11.44
C HIS A 71 -4.32 13.45 -10.45
N PHE A 72 -5.23 12.74 -9.82
CA PHE A 72 -4.92 11.75 -8.78
C PHE A 72 -4.07 10.59 -9.31
N LYS A 73 -4.38 10.07 -10.51
CA LYS A 73 -3.57 9.01 -11.14
C LYS A 73 -2.14 9.48 -11.42
N ASN A 74 -1.98 10.69 -11.95
CA ASN A 74 -0.65 11.25 -12.23
C ASN A 74 0.16 11.43 -10.93
N GLU A 75 -0.48 11.89 -9.86
CA GLU A 75 0.13 12.06 -8.55
C GLU A 75 0.61 10.73 -7.94
N ILE A 76 -0.19 9.68 -8.08
CA ILE A 76 0.15 8.34 -7.59
C ILE A 76 1.24 7.71 -8.47
N ALA A 77 1.11 7.77 -9.80
CA ALA A 77 2.10 7.23 -10.73
C ALA A 77 3.48 7.84 -10.48
N PHE A 78 3.56 9.17 -10.35
CA PHE A 78 4.83 9.84 -10.05
C PHE A 78 5.51 9.27 -8.79
N ARG A 79 4.76 9.07 -7.71
CA ARG A 79 5.31 8.55 -6.45
C ARG A 79 5.78 7.11 -6.59
N LEU A 80 4.96 6.27 -7.20
CA LEU A 80 5.29 4.86 -7.43
C LEU A 80 6.54 4.71 -8.30
N ASP A 81 6.60 5.44 -9.43
CA ASP A 81 7.70 5.37 -10.38
C ASP A 81 9.00 5.91 -9.77
N ALA A 82 8.94 7.02 -9.04
CA ALA A 82 10.12 7.61 -8.40
C ALA A 82 10.69 6.68 -7.32
N ILE A 83 9.83 6.07 -6.48
CA ILE A 83 10.27 5.14 -5.44
C ILE A 83 10.78 3.85 -6.07
N TYR A 84 10.08 3.30 -7.06
CA TYR A 84 10.51 2.12 -7.81
C TYR A 84 11.90 2.32 -8.42
N ALA A 85 12.10 3.42 -9.14
CA ALA A 85 13.39 3.73 -9.76
C ALA A 85 14.53 3.87 -8.73
N GLY A 86 14.24 4.50 -7.58
CA GLY A 86 15.20 4.58 -6.47
C GLY A 86 15.59 3.23 -5.89
N ILE A 87 14.62 2.35 -5.68
CA ILE A 87 14.86 0.99 -5.20
C ILE A 87 15.66 0.17 -6.22
N LYS A 88 15.33 0.27 -7.52
CA LYS A 88 16.09 -0.43 -8.56
C LYS A 88 17.55 0.00 -8.60
N LYS A 89 17.85 1.28 -8.47
CA LYS A 89 19.23 1.78 -8.36
C LYS A 89 19.97 1.18 -7.16
N MET A 90 19.30 1.02 -6.02
CA MET A 90 19.88 0.35 -4.84
C MET A 90 20.17 -1.13 -5.12
N ALA A 91 19.23 -1.85 -5.76
CA ALA A 91 19.41 -3.24 -6.16
C ALA A 91 20.60 -3.41 -7.13
N GLU A 92 20.71 -2.55 -8.14
CA GLU A 92 21.80 -2.51 -9.11
C GLU A 92 23.17 -2.22 -8.43
N SER A 93 23.18 -1.48 -7.32
CA SER A 93 24.39 -1.28 -6.52
C SER A 93 24.72 -2.45 -5.57
N GLY A 94 23.96 -3.54 -5.61
CA GLY A 94 24.20 -4.76 -4.83
C GLY A 94 23.60 -4.75 -3.43
N LEU A 95 22.74 -3.77 -3.09
CA LEU A 95 22.02 -3.75 -1.82
C LEU A 95 20.93 -4.83 -1.79
N PRO A 96 20.62 -5.41 -0.62
CA PRO A 96 19.68 -6.53 -0.48
C PRO A 96 18.21 -6.07 -0.52
N ILE A 97 17.84 -5.39 -1.58
CA ILE A 97 16.50 -4.85 -1.84
C ILE A 97 16.15 -5.01 -3.31
N ASP A 98 14.87 -5.18 -3.63
CA ASP A 98 14.34 -5.11 -4.99
C ASP A 98 12.86 -4.68 -4.97
N ALA A 99 12.26 -4.45 -6.15
CA ALA A 99 10.85 -4.09 -6.27
C ALA A 99 10.25 -4.65 -7.56
N ILE A 100 8.95 -4.96 -7.53
CA ILE A 100 8.16 -5.30 -8.71
C ILE A 100 7.66 -3.99 -9.35
N PRO A 101 7.72 -3.84 -10.70
CA PRO A 101 7.20 -2.68 -11.38
C PRO A 101 5.74 -2.40 -11.00
N PRO A 102 5.38 -1.17 -10.60
CA PRO A 102 4.01 -0.85 -10.25
C PRO A 102 3.11 -0.89 -11.49
N GLN A 103 1.91 -1.48 -11.36
CA GLN A 103 0.94 -1.56 -12.43
C GLN A 103 -0.37 -0.86 -12.09
N ALA A 104 -0.72 -0.79 -10.80
CA ALA A 104 -1.99 -0.24 -10.33
C ALA A 104 -1.95 0.05 -8.82
N ALA A 105 -3.03 0.65 -8.32
CA ALA A 105 -3.26 0.97 -6.92
C ALA A 105 -2.25 1.99 -6.34
N ILE A 106 -2.19 2.05 -5.01
CA ILE A 106 -1.34 2.98 -4.25
C ILE A 106 -0.20 2.24 -3.53
N TYR A 107 0.10 1.02 -3.96
CA TYR A 107 1.05 0.14 -3.29
C TYR A 107 2.18 -0.27 -4.21
N LEU A 108 3.38 -0.31 -3.66
CA LEU A 108 4.55 -0.93 -4.27
C LEU A 108 4.88 -2.22 -3.51
N THR A 109 5.14 -3.28 -4.26
CA THR A 109 5.65 -4.54 -3.72
C THR A 109 7.16 -4.51 -3.75
N ILE A 110 7.79 -4.56 -2.58
CA ILE A 110 9.24 -4.50 -2.41
C ILE A 110 9.76 -5.75 -1.73
N GLN A 111 10.99 -6.10 -2.03
CA GLN A 111 11.72 -7.21 -1.42
C GLN A 111 12.85 -6.64 -0.57
N ILE A 112 12.99 -7.11 0.69
CA ILE A 112 14.12 -6.76 1.56
C ILE A 112 14.66 -8.04 2.20
N ASN A 113 15.89 -8.38 1.88
CA ASN A 113 16.53 -9.63 2.32
C ASN A 113 17.66 -9.35 3.33
N LEU A 114 17.28 -9.12 4.58
CA LEU A 114 18.19 -8.81 5.67
C LEU A 114 18.28 -9.91 6.74
N VAL A 115 17.45 -10.95 6.68
CA VAL A 115 17.55 -12.07 7.63
C VAL A 115 18.92 -12.74 7.50
N GLY A 116 19.57 -12.98 8.64
CA GLY A 116 20.94 -13.50 8.69
C GLY A 116 22.05 -12.43 8.55
N ARG A 117 21.69 -11.15 8.43
CA ARG A 117 22.66 -10.04 8.44
C ARG A 117 22.78 -9.44 9.83
N GLN A 118 23.89 -8.81 10.09
CA GLN A 118 24.20 -8.10 11.33
C GLN A 118 24.15 -6.59 11.11
N THR A 119 23.53 -5.87 12.04
CA THR A 119 23.52 -4.41 12.05
C THR A 119 24.87 -3.83 12.46
N ALA A 120 25.11 -2.54 12.22
CA ALA A 120 26.32 -1.86 12.70
C ALA A 120 26.52 -1.91 14.24
N LYS A 121 25.44 -2.17 15.00
CA LYS A 121 25.47 -2.35 16.45
C LYS A 121 25.74 -3.81 16.88
N GLY A 122 26.05 -4.70 15.95
CA GLY A 122 26.32 -6.11 16.22
C GLY A 122 25.06 -6.96 16.43
N ILE A 123 23.86 -6.45 16.18
CA ILE A 123 22.60 -7.18 16.37
C ILE A 123 22.31 -8.03 15.14
N LEU A 124 22.16 -9.34 15.32
CA LEU A 124 21.77 -10.26 14.25
C LEU A 124 20.25 -10.17 13.98
N LEU A 125 19.87 -9.91 12.74
CA LEU A 125 18.49 -9.94 12.28
C LEU A 125 18.08 -11.38 11.98
N LYS A 126 17.32 -12.02 12.86
CA LYS A 126 17.00 -13.45 12.80
C LYS A 126 15.67 -13.73 12.09
N THR A 127 14.74 -12.78 12.14
CA THR A 127 13.37 -12.94 11.67
C THR A 127 12.94 -11.77 10.78
N GLN A 128 11.81 -11.92 10.08
CA GLN A 128 11.23 -10.81 9.32
C GLN A 128 10.66 -9.72 10.25
N GLU A 129 10.28 -10.07 11.46
CA GLU A 129 9.89 -9.12 12.50
C GLU A 129 11.09 -8.22 12.87
N ASP A 130 12.29 -8.79 13.06
CA ASP A 130 13.51 -8.02 13.31
C ASP A 130 13.83 -7.08 12.16
N VAL A 131 13.70 -7.56 10.92
CA VAL A 131 13.90 -6.73 9.71
C VAL A 131 12.90 -5.59 9.67
N THR A 132 11.62 -5.85 9.92
CA THR A 132 10.56 -4.83 9.93
C THR A 132 10.85 -3.76 10.99
N ALA A 133 11.20 -4.17 12.21
CA ALA A 133 11.56 -3.26 13.29
C ALA A 133 12.84 -2.46 12.97
N TYR A 134 13.83 -3.09 12.36
CA TYR A 134 15.06 -2.44 11.94
C TYR A 134 14.80 -1.34 10.91
N ILE A 135 14.05 -1.63 9.84
CA ILE A 135 13.70 -0.66 8.80
C ILE A 135 12.87 0.50 9.38
N LEU A 136 11.92 0.20 10.27
CA LEU A 136 11.14 1.24 10.94
C LEU A 136 12.03 2.19 11.77
N ASN A 137 12.97 1.65 12.52
CA ASN A 137 13.79 2.43 13.43
C ASN A 137 14.95 3.18 12.72
N GLU A 138 15.64 2.54 11.77
CA GLU A 138 16.85 3.12 11.14
C GLU A 138 16.51 3.90 9.86
N ALA A 139 15.50 3.47 9.08
CA ALA A 139 15.05 4.17 7.88
C ALA A 139 13.81 5.04 8.11
N ARG A 140 13.18 4.99 9.30
CA ARG A 140 11.90 5.65 9.63
C ARG A 140 10.80 5.34 8.61
N LEU A 141 10.86 4.15 8.02
CA LEU A 141 9.95 3.72 6.98
C LEU A 141 9.05 2.58 7.49
N ALA A 142 7.74 2.86 7.58
CA ALA A 142 6.76 1.87 7.94
C ALA A 142 6.35 1.08 6.69
N ILE A 143 6.65 -0.22 6.67
CA ILE A 143 6.27 -1.17 5.62
C ILE A 143 5.52 -2.35 6.23
N VAL A 144 4.64 -2.98 5.46
CA VAL A 144 3.83 -4.09 5.95
C VAL A 144 4.35 -5.40 5.35
N PRO A 145 4.88 -6.32 6.17
CA PRO A 145 5.36 -7.61 5.67
C PRO A 145 4.20 -8.46 5.16
N PHE A 146 4.44 -9.27 4.13
CA PHE A 146 3.40 -10.08 3.50
C PHE A 146 2.84 -11.17 4.41
N TYR A 147 3.58 -11.61 5.44
CA TYR A 147 3.02 -12.54 6.41
C TYR A 147 1.82 -11.96 7.18
N ALA A 148 1.70 -10.62 7.30
CA ALA A 148 0.51 -9.98 7.86
C ALA A 148 -0.75 -10.17 6.99
N PHE A 149 -0.57 -10.63 5.75
CA PHE A 149 -1.65 -10.95 4.79
C PHE A 149 -1.75 -12.47 4.53
N GLY A 150 -1.19 -13.30 5.40
CA GLY A 150 -1.28 -14.77 5.29
C GLY A 150 -0.17 -15.44 4.50
N ALA A 151 0.84 -14.71 4.02
CA ALA A 151 2.02 -15.33 3.44
C ALA A 151 2.91 -16.00 4.52
N SER A 152 3.88 -16.82 4.08
CA SER A 152 4.84 -17.44 4.98
C SER A 152 5.59 -16.37 5.83
N LYS A 153 5.86 -16.68 7.10
CA LYS A 153 6.72 -15.86 7.98
C LYS A 153 8.15 -15.70 7.46
N LYS A 154 8.58 -16.55 6.53
CA LYS A 154 9.88 -16.44 5.86
C LYS A 154 9.84 -15.55 4.61
N SER A 155 8.68 -15.03 4.25
CA SER A 155 8.52 -14.14 3.08
C SER A 155 9.31 -12.84 3.27
N ILE A 156 10.19 -12.54 2.33
CA ILE A 156 11.00 -11.31 2.30
C ILE A 156 10.29 -10.15 1.58
N TRP A 157 9.02 -10.31 1.24
CA TRP A 157 8.20 -9.34 0.54
C TRP A 157 7.44 -8.45 1.50
N TYR A 158 7.33 -7.19 1.12
CA TYR A 158 6.65 -6.13 1.87
C TYR A 158 5.78 -5.30 0.96
N ARG A 159 4.73 -4.74 1.54
CA ARG A 159 3.89 -3.72 0.91
C ARG A 159 4.31 -2.34 1.42
N LEU A 160 4.68 -1.45 0.49
CA LEU A 160 4.90 -0.03 0.74
C LEU A 160 3.71 0.75 0.19
N SER A 161 3.13 1.65 0.99
CA SER A 161 2.03 2.53 0.57
C SER A 161 2.56 3.91 0.25
N VAL A 162 2.18 4.46 -0.91
CA VAL A 162 2.54 5.83 -1.30
C VAL A 162 1.43 6.85 -0.97
N GLY A 163 0.33 6.40 -0.34
CA GLY A 163 -0.83 7.24 -0.09
C GLY A 163 -0.61 8.41 0.87
N CYS A 164 0.38 8.31 1.77
CA CYS A 164 0.72 9.38 2.73
C CYS A 164 2.08 10.04 2.45
N CYS A 165 2.79 9.61 1.41
CA CYS A 165 4.11 10.14 1.06
C CYS A 165 3.97 11.44 0.26
N LYS A 166 4.65 12.50 0.69
CA LYS A 166 4.78 13.71 -0.10
C LYS A 166 5.89 13.55 -1.14
N LYS A 167 5.77 14.23 -2.28
CA LYS A 167 6.77 14.13 -3.37
C LYS A 167 8.16 14.57 -2.91
N GLU A 168 8.20 15.62 -2.12
CA GLU A 168 9.42 16.25 -1.60
C GLU A 168 10.18 15.34 -0.62
N GLU A 169 9.47 14.42 0.03
CA GLU A 169 10.02 13.49 1.02
C GLU A 169 10.64 12.22 0.38
N ILE A 170 10.36 11.94 -0.90
CA ILE A 170 10.77 10.68 -1.56
C ILE A 170 12.30 10.53 -1.56
N ASN A 171 13.03 11.57 -1.90
CA ASN A 171 14.50 11.50 -1.98
C ASN A 171 15.12 11.27 -0.60
N GLU A 172 14.62 11.94 0.43
CA GLU A 172 15.08 11.76 1.81
C GLU A 172 14.77 10.34 2.29
N MET A 173 13.55 9.86 2.08
CA MET A 173 13.12 8.50 2.43
C MET A 173 14.00 7.44 1.76
N LEU A 174 14.30 7.58 0.46
CA LEU A 174 15.18 6.67 -0.28
C LEU A 174 16.61 6.71 0.25
N GLN A 175 17.13 7.89 0.61
CA GLN A 175 18.46 8.05 1.19
C GLN A 175 18.55 7.40 2.57
N MET A 176 17.54 7.57 3.41
CA MET A 176 17.48 6.94 4.73
C MET A 176 17.42 5.41 4.60
N LEU A 177 16.60 4.90 3.69
CA LEU A 177 16.50 3.47 3.40
C LEU A 177 17.85 2.91 2.92
N LYS A 178 18.49 3.57 1.96
CA LYS A 178 19.81 3.21 1.47
C LYS A 178 20.83 3.12 2.60
N THR A 179 20.92 4.16 3.42
CA THR A 179 21.84 4.22 4.58
C THR A 179 21.56 3.09 5.57
N ALA A 180 20.31 2.77 5.84
CA ALA A 180 19.95 1.64 6.71
C ALA A 180 20.42 0.30 6.14
N LEU A 181 20.26 0.07 4.83
CA LEU A 181 20.71 -1.15 4.16
C LEU A 181 22.24 -1.27 4.18
N GLU A 182 22.96 -0.19 3.89
CA GLU A 182 24.43 -0.12 3.90
C GLU A 182 25.03 -0.42 5.28
N LYS A 183 24.34 -0.09 6.37
CA LYS A 183 24.73 -0.38 7.76
C LYS A 183 24.56 -1.86 8.16
N THR A 184 24.20 -2.75 7.22
CA THR A 184 24.11 -4.19 7.50
C THR A 184 25.19 -4.96 6.76
N SER A 185 25.83 -5.93 7.42
CA SER A 185 26.83 -6.84 6.83
C SER A 185 26.34 -8.29 6.85
N LYS A 186 26.82 -9.11 5.91
CA LYS A 186 26.67 -10.56 6.04
C LYS A 186 27.52 -11.03 7.22
N VAL A 187 26.97 -11.93 8.02
CA VAL A 187 27.78 -12.62 9.03
C VAL A 187 28.68 -13.60 8.27
N GLU A 188 29.98 -13.42 8.37
CA GLU A 188 30.93 -14.41 7.87
C GLU A 188 30.69 -15.72 8.63
N ALA A 189 30.43 -16.81 7.91
CA ALA A 189 30.44 -18.13 8.53
C ALA A 189 31.84 -18.36 9.08
N LEU A 190 31.96 -18.49 10.40
CA LEU A 190 33.19 -18.98 11.01
C LEU A 190 33.46 -20.35 10.37
N ALA A 191 34.53 -20.43 9.59
CA ALA A 191 34.99 -21.64 8.95
C ALA A 191 35.43 -22.71 9.98
#